data_5b97d249ebc2aa6996302212e0749fbd
#
_entry.id   5b97d249ebc2aa6996302212e0749fbd
#
_cell.length_a   1.000
_cell.length_b   1.000
_cell.length_c   1.000
_cell.angle_alpha   90.00
_cell.angle_beta   90.00
_cell.angle_gamma   90.00
#
_symmetry.space_group_name_H-M   'P 1'
#
loop_
_entity.id
_entity.type
_entity.pdbx_description
1 polymer ?
#
loop_
_entity_poly.entity_id
_entity_poly.type
_entity_poly.pdbx_seq_one_letter_code
_entity_poly.pdbx_strand_id
1 'polypeptide(L)' 'MNQEDQINQLIKEKAFEKAFNLIVDEYQQRLYWHIRKMVTNHDDANDVLQDVFVKIWKALPKFKGDSKFFTW' A
#
# COMPACT_ATOMS: atom_id res chain seq x y z
N MET A 1 14.63 2.92 -12.35
CA MET A 1 13.18 3.13 -12.14
C MET A 1 12.84 2.74 -10.71
N ASN A 2 12.13 3.59 -9.98
CA ASN A 2 11.82 3.27 -8.59
C ASN A 2 10.51 2.46 -8.49
N GLN A 3 10.24 1.93 -7.29
CA GLN A 3 9.06 1.10 -7.05
C GLN A 3 7.76 1.86 -7.32
N GLU A 4 7.74 3.14 -6.99
CA GLU A 4 6.54 3.95 -7.17
C GLU A 4 6.17 4.06 -8.63
N ASP A 5 7.15 4.22 -9.51
CA ASP A 5 6.89 4.27 -10.96
C ASP A 5 6.33 2.95 -11.46
N GLN A 6 6.84 1.82 -10.97
CA GLN A 6 6.33 0.51 -11.33
C GLN A 6 4.89 0.33 -10.88
N ILE A 7 4.58 0.76 -9.66
CA ILE A 7 3.23 0.68 -9.12
C ILE A 7 2.27 1.51 -9.97
N ASN A 8 2.65 2.74 -10.29
CA ASN A 8 1.82 3.62 -11.13
C ASN A 8 1.59 3.03 -12.50
N GLN A 9 2.63 2.43 -13.10
CA GLN A 9 2.50 1.80 -14.41
C GLN A 9 1.50 0.64 -14.37
N LEU A 10 1.58 -0.20 -13.34
CA LEU A 10 0.66 -1.31 -13.19
C LEU A 10 -0.78 -0.84 -12.99
N ILE A 11 -0.96 0.25 -12.27
CA ILE A 11 -2.29 0.82 -12.08
C ILE A 11 -2.86 1.32 -13.41
N LYS A 12 -2.05 1.98 -14.23
CA LYS A 12 -2.47 2.42 -15.55
C LYS A 12 -2.87 1.26 -16.45
N GLU A 13 -2.19 0.13 -16.32
CA GLU A 13 -2.48 -1.07 -17.08
C GLU A 13 -3.64 -1.87 -16.49
N LYS A 14 -4.22 -1.39 -15.40
CA LYS A 14 -5.28 -2.06 -14.64
C LYS A 14 -4.85 -3.42 -14.08
N ALA A 15 -3.54 -3.61 -13.88
CA ALA A 15 -2.98 -4.80 -13.25
C ALA A 15 -2.97 -4.60 -11.73
N PHE A 16 -4.14 -4.50 -11.14
CA PHE A 16 -4.28 -4.11 -9.73
C PHE A 16 -3.72 -5.14 -8.77
N GLU A 17 -3.85 -6.41 -9.08
CA GLU A 17 -3.30 -7.46 -8.23
C GLU A 17 -1.78 -7.37 -8.15
N LYS A 18 -1.12 -7.18 -9.29
CA LYS A 18 0.32 -7.02 -9.33
C LYS A 18 0.76 -5.74 -8.62
N ALA A 19 0.03 -4.65 -8.83
CA ALA A 19 0.31 -3.39 -8.13
C ALA A 19 0.18 -3.57 -6.63
N PHE A 20 -0.86 -4.24 -6.17
CA PHE A 20 -1.07 -4.49 -4.75
C PHE A 20 0.05 -5.32 -4.16
N ASN A 21 0.50 -6.38 -4.85
CA ASN A 21 1.60 -7.20 -4.38
C ASN A 21 2.88 -6.39 -4.21
N LEU A 22 3.18 -5.49 -5.15
CA LEU A 22 4.34 -4.62 -5.02
C LEU A 22 4.20 -3.66 -3.85
N ILE A 23 3.01 -3.13 -3.63
CA ILE A 23 2.75 -2.23 -2.50
C ILE A 23 2.98 -2.97 -1.18
N VAL A 24 2.46 -4.18 -1.05
CA VAL A 24 2.65 -4.97 0.15
C VAL A 24 4.13 -5.23 0.38
N ASP A 25 4.86 -5.69 -0.64
CA ASP A 25 6.27 -6.00 -0.52
C ASP A 25 7.09 -4.78 -0.12
N GLU A 26 6.80 -3.63 -0.72
CA GLU A 26 7.60 -2.42 -0.51
C GLU A 26 7.29 -1.75 0.81
N TYR A 27 6.03 -1.70 1.20
CA TYR A 27 5.61 -0.85 2.32
C TYR A 27 5.23 -1.61 3.58
N GLN A 28 5.18 -2.95 3.54
CA GLN A 28 4.74 -3.74 4.68
C GLN A 28 5.55 -3.43 5.94
N GLN A 29 6.87 -3.48 5.85
CA GLN A 29 7.72 -3.23 7.02
C GLN A 29 7.62 -1.79 7.50
N ARG A 30 7.64 -0.84 6.58
CA ARG A 30 7.54 0.58 6.94
C ARG A 30 6.24 0.88 7.65
N LEU A 31 5.14 0.38 7.13
CA LEU A 31 3.83 0.59 7.74
C LEU A 31 3.74 -0.11 9.07
N TYR A 32 4.27 -1.33 9.16
CA TYR A 32 4.25 -2.06 10.41
C TYR A 32 4.95 -1.29 11.53
N TRP A 33 6.16 -0.83 11.28
CA TRP A 33 6.91 -0.09 12.30
C TRP A 33 6.27 1.25 12.63
N HIS A 34 5.71 1.91 11.63
CA HIS A 34 4.98 3.16 11.86
C HIS A 34 3.77 2.93 12.78
N ILE A 35 3.02 1.88 12.51
CA ILE A 35 1.85 1.54 13.31
C ILE A 35 2.27 1.10 14.71
N ARG A 36 3.36 0.37 14.83
CA ARG A 36 3.88 -0.07 16.13
C ARG A 36 4.23 1.10 17.06
N LYS A 37 4.58 2.22 16.50
CA LYS A 37 4.84 3.42 17.31
C LYS A 37 3.57 4.01 17.90
N MET A 38 2.44 3.74 17.28
CA MET A 38 1.15 4.30 17.70
C MET A 38 0.37 3.35 18.59
N VAL A 39 0.62 2.06 18.51
CA VAL A 39 -0.08 1.06 19.31
C VAL A 39 0.91 0.29 20.17
N THR A 40 0.46 -0.17 21.33
CA THR A 40 1.33 -0.87 22.27
C THR A 40 1.33 -2.38 22.07
N ASN A 41 0.35 -2.90 21.35
CA ASN A 41 0.12 -4.33 21.22
C ASN A 41 0.46 -4.79 19.81
N HIS A 42 1.22 -5.90 19.71
CA HIS A 42 1.61 -6.49 18.45
C HIS A 42 0.41 -6.92 17.62
N ASP A 43 -0.58 -7.54 18.26
CA ASP A 43 -1.78 -8.00 17.55
C ASP A 43 -2.58 -6.82 17.00
N ASP A 44 -2.67 -5.73 17.77
CA ASP A 44 -3.33 -4.53 17.28
C ASP A 44 -2.61 -3.94 16.07
N ALA A 45 -1.28 -3.96 16.08
CA ALA A 45 -0.51 -3.47 14.94
C ALA A 45 -0.81 -4.27 13.68
N ASN A 46 -0.90 -5.59 13.80
CA ASN A 46 -1.23 -6.44 12.65
C ASN A 46 -2.63 -6.18 12.13
N ASP A 47 -3.59 -6.01 13.02
CA ASP A 47 -4.97 -5.72 12.62
C ASP A 47 -5.07 -4.39 11.87
N VAL A 48 -4.39 -3.36 12.38
CA VAL A 48 -4.38 -2.06 11.71
C VAL A 48 -3.69 -2.16 10.34
N LEU A 49 -2.60 -2.90 10.27
CA LEU A 49 -1.87 -3.08 9.01
C LEU A 49 -2.75 -3.75 7.97
N GLN A 50 -3.47 -4.81 8.34
CA GLN A 50 -4.38 -5.49 7.43
C GLN A 50 -5.48 -4.55 6.96
N ASP A 51 -6.04 -3.77 7.87
CA ASP A 51 -7.09 -2.82 7.52
C ASP A 51 -6.59 -1.78 6.53
N VAL A 52 -5.37 -1.28 6.72
CA VAL A 52 -4.76 -0.33 5.79
C VAL A 52 -4.63 -0.96 4.40
N PHE A 53 -4.15 -2.19 4.31
CA PHE A 53 -4.00 -2.85 3.01
C PHE A 53 -5.34 -3.12 2.34
N VAL A 54 -6.37 -3.46 3.10
CA VAL A 54 -7.72 -3.63 2.54
C VAL A 54 -8.21 -2.31 1.93
N LYS A 55 -7.98 -1.21 2.62
CA LYS A 55 -8.36 0.11 2.10
C LYS A 55 -7.59 0.46 0.84
N ILE A 56 -6.30 0.13 0.80
CA ILE A 56 -5.49 0.33 -0.40
C ILE A 56 -6.05 -0.48 -1.57
N TRP A 57 -6.37 -1.74 -1.33
CA TRP A 57 -6.91 -2.61 -2.36
C TRP A 57 -8.20 -2.03 -2.96
N LYS A 58 -9.08 -1.56 -2.10
CA LYS A 58 -10.35 -0.98 -2.53
C LYS A 58 -10.15 0.35 -3.27
N ALA A 59 -9.09 1.08 -2.96
CA ALA A 59 -8.84 2.37 -3.57
C ALA A 59 -8.09 2.27 -4.91
N LEU A 60 -7.39 1.15 -5.16
CA LEU A 60 -6.57 1.02 -6.36
C LEU A 60 -7.31 1.34 -7.67
N PRO A 61 -8.54 0.82 -7.89
CA PRO A 61 -9.23 1.14 -9.14
C PRO A 61 -9.56 2.61 -9.30
N LYS A 62 -9.49 3.40 -8.23
CA LYS A 62 -9.78 4.82 -8.26
C LYS A 62 -8.56 5.67 -8.61
N PHE A 63 -7.36 5.08 -8.54
CA PHE A 63 -6.15 5.78 -8.96
C PHE A 63 -6.05 5.81 -10.46
N LYS A 64 -5.59 6.94 -10.98
CA LYS A 64 -5.43 7.11 -12.42
C LYS A 64 -3.98 6.89 -12.88
N GLY A 65 -3.10 6.54 -11.94
CA GLY A 65 -1.70 6.27 -12.27
C GLY A 65 -0.86 7.51 -12.53
N ASP A 66 -1.44 8.69 -12.41
CA ASP A 66 -0.73 9.95 -12.62
C ASP A 66 -0.45 10.69 -11.32
N SER A 67 -0.85 10.14 -10.20
CA SER A 67 -0.58 10.69 -8.87
C SER A 67 0.43 9.81 -8.16
N LYS A 68 1.22 10.43 -7.29
CA LYS A 68 2.12 9.65 -6.46
C LYS A 68 1.31 8.92 -5.39
N PHE A 69 1.72 7.69 -5.14
CA PHE A 69 1.03 6.85 -4.18
C PHE A 69 0.92 7.49 -2.79
N PHE A 70 1.97 8.17 -2.35
CA PHE A 70 2.02 8.76 -1.02
C PHE A 70 1.30 10.09 -0.87
N THR A 71 0.83 10.69 -1.94
CA THR A 71 0.05 11.91 -1.84
C THR A 71 -1.42 11.64 -1.56
N TRP A 72 -1.75 10.41 -1.49
CA TRP A 72 -3.09 9.91 -1.27
C TRP A 72 -3.54 10.01 0.21
#